data_3882580d9ca4edc37a04d6db3f5e8847
#
_entry.id   3882580d9ca4edc37a04d6db3f5e8847
#
_cell.length_a   1.000
_cell.length_b   1.000
_cell.length_c   1.000
_cell.angle_alpha   90.00
_cell.angle_beta   90.00
_cell.angle_gamma   90.00
#
_symmetry.space_group_name_H-M   'P 1'
#
loop_
_entity.id
_entity.type
_entity.pdbx_description
1 polymer ?
#
loop_
_entity_poly.entity_id
_entity_poly.type
_entity_poly.pdbx_seq_one_letter_code
_entity_poly.pdbx_strand_id
1 'polypeptide(L)'
;AVAFAKYAGVIFPELNGVLIKTSYLSISYGQLLAIASIMVLTILNSRGVQNGKILQLVFTSAKLFALFALIVLGLAIGLKTDVFAQNFEHMWDAYKTVELPSGQLEIIPLTGFALMGALGATIINSLFSSDAWNNVTFIAGEIKDPKKNIPKSLFFGTLIVTVIYVLANIAYLALLPVQGSPDGLNPIDQGMLFASNDRVGASAAYVIFGDAGILLMAGL
;
A
#
# COMPACT_ATOMS: atom_id res chain seq x y z
N ALA A 1 -5.38 2.94 11.77
CA ALA A 1 -6.64 2.36 12.28
C ALA A 1 -7.70 2.24 11.18
N VAL A 2 -8.06 3.35 10.46
CA VAL A 2 -9.08 3.29 9.40
C VAL A 2 -8.66 2.37 8.24
N ALA A 3 -7.41 2.45 7.79
CA ALA A 3 -6.89 1.53 6.77
C ALA A 3 -6.97 0.07 7.24
N PHE A 4 -6.59 -0.21 8.48
CA PHE A 4 -6.74 -1.54 9.09
C PHE A 4 -8.19 -2.04 9.02
N ALA A 5 -9.17 -1.17 9.38
CA ALA A 5 -10.57 -1.55 9.32
C ALA A 5 -11.05 -1.85 7.88
N LYS A 6 -10.54 -1.12 6.87
CA LYS A 6 -10.84 -1.40 5.46
C LYS A 6 -10.30 -2.76 5.01
N TYR A 7 -9.09 -3.14 5.44
CA TYR A 7 -8.54 -4.46 5.13
C TYR A 7 -9.25 -5.58 5.91
N ALA A 8 -9.58 -5.34 7.17
CA ALA A 8 -10.41 -6.28 7.95
C ALA A 8 -11.77 -6.54 7.30
N GLY A 9 -12.37 -5.51 6.65
CA GLY A 9 -13.61 -5.65 5.89
C GLY A 9 -13.52 -6.52 4.63
N VAL A 10 -12.30 -6.89 4.18
CA VAL A 10 -12.10 -7.90 3.12
C VAL A 10 -12.29 -9.30 3.68
N ILE A 11 -11.78 -9.54 4.90
CA ILE A 11 -11.87 -10.83 5.58
C ILE A 11 -13.25 -11.02 6.19
N PHE A 12 -13.80 -9.95 6.75
CA PHE A 12 -15.12 -9.91 7.40
C PHE A 12 -16.03 -8.87 6.71
N PRO A 13 -16.76 -9.25 5.66
CA PRO A 13 -17.58 -8.30 4.87
C PRO A 13 -18.62 -7.53 5.69
N GLU A 14 -19.05 -8.08 6.81
CA GLU A 14 -20.02 -7.43 7.73
C GLU A 14 -19.49 -6.10 8.29
N LEU A 15 -18.17 -5.94 8.40
CA LEU A 15 -17.55 -4.69 8.86
C LEU A 15 -17.76 -3.49 7.91
N ASN A 16 -18.14 -3.75 6.67
CA ASN A 16 -18.49 -2.71 5.70
C ASN A 16 -19.90 -2.16 5.91
N GLY A 17 -20.71 -2.81 6.77
CA GLY A 17 -22.06 -2.38 7.11
C GLY A 17 -22.10 -1.06 7.87
N VAL A 18 -23.19 -0.33 7.71
CA VAL A 18 -23.47 0.92 8.44
C VAL A 18 -24.31 0.60 9.67
N LEU A 19 -23.80 0.96 10.86
CA LEU A 19 -24.50 0.76 12.13
C LEU A 19 -25.58 1.82 12.33
N ILE A 20 -25.25 3.09 12.12
CA ILE A 20 -26.15 4.24 12.28
C ILE A 20 -26.01 5.12 11.05
N LYS A 21 -27.14 5.43 10.41
CA LYS A 21 -27.22 6.36 9.30
C LYS A 21 -28.23 7.44 9.61
N THR A 22 -27.77 8.66 9.83
CA THR A 22 -28.58 9.86 10.04
C THR A 22 -28.24 10.85 8.93
N SER A 23 -29.08 11.87 8.69
CA SER A 23 -28.83 12.86 7.63
C SER A 23 -27.46 13.57 7.73
N TYR A 24 -26.88 13.64 8.93
CA TYR A 24 -25.62 14.34 9.18
C TYR A 24 -24.45 13.43 9.63
N LEU A 25 -24.74 12.17 10.01
CA LEU A 25 -23.74 11.26 10.58
C LEU A 25 -23.98 9.84 10.10
N SER A 26 -22.92 9.19 9.61
CA SER A 26 -22.93 7.77 9.33
C SER A 26 -21.79 7.08 10.10
N ILE A 27 -22.13 6.10 10.93
CA ILE A 27 -21.16 5.29 11.69
C ILE A 27 -21.21 3.88 11.13
N SER A 28 -20.04 3.39 10.68
CA SER A 28 -19.87 2.02 10.20
C SER A 28 -19.25 1.13 11.26
N TYR A 29 -19.45 -0.20 11.16
CA TYR A 29 -18.75 -1.18 11.99
C TYR A 29 -17.23 -1.07 11.85
N GLY A 30 -16.71 -0.75 10.65
CA GLY A 30 -15.30 -0.49 10.42
C GLY A 30 -14.75 0.69 11.23
N GLN A 31 -15.52 1.76 11.43
CA GLN A 31 -15.12 2.88 12.28
C GLN A 31 -15.05 2.46 13.75
N LEU A 32 -15.97 1.63 14.23
CA LEU A 32 -15.91 1.09 15.59
C LEU A 32 -14.68 0.20 15.78
N LEU A 33 -14.36 -0.64 14.79
CA LEU A 33 -13.15 -1.45 14.81
C LEU A 33 -11.89 -0.57 14.84
N ALA A 34 -11.87 0.51 14.08
CA ALA A 34 -10.77 1.47 14.09
C ALA A 34 -10.57 2.11 15.45
N ILE A 35 -11.65 2.53 16.12
CA ILE A 35 -11.60 3.10 17.46
C ILE A 35 -11.15 2.05 18.48
N ALA A 36 -11.69 0.84 18.42
CA ALA A 36 -11.31 -0.26 19.30
C ALA A 36 -9.82 -0.60 19.16
N SER A 37 -9.29 -0.64 17.92
CA SER A 37 -7.87 -0.90 17.66
C SER A 37 -6.97 0.17 18.27
N ILE A 38 -7.35 1.45 18.17
CA ILE A 38 -6.61 2.55 18.82
C ILE A 38 -6.59 2.36 20.34
N MET A 39 -7.74 2.09 20.96
CA MET A 39 -7.83 1.89 22.40
C MET A 39 -6.97 0.71 22.87
N VAL A 40 -7.06 -0.44 22.20
CA VAL A 40 -6.25 -1.62 22.53
C VAL A 40 -4.75 -1.32 22.41
N LEU A 41 -4.31 -0.72 21.30
CA LEU A 41 -2.90 -0.40 21.10
C LEU A 41 -2.41 0.63 22.13
N THR A 42 -3.24 1.61 22.49
CA THR A 42 -2.89 2.60 23.51
C THR A 42 -2.71 1.94 24.88
N ILE A 43 -3.62 1.04 25.28
CA ILE A 43 -3.53 0.30 26.53
C ILE A 43 -2.29 -0.62 26.55
N LEU A 44 -1.99 -1.29 25.43
CA LEU A 44 -0.80 -2.14 25.33
C LEU A 44 0.49 -1.33 25.44
N ASN A 45 0.57 -0.19 24.78
CA ASN A 45 1.74 0.70 24.83
C ASN A 45 1.91 1.37 26.21
N SER A 46 0.81 1.70 26.90
CA SER A 46 0.87 2.29 28.25
C SER A 46 1.40 1.33 29.30
N ARG A 47 1.39 0.01 29.04
CA ARG A 47 1.92 -1.02 29.94
C ARG A 47 3.43 -1.22 29.83
N GLY A 48 4.12 -0.43 29.03
CA GLY A 48 5.57 -0.40 28.93
C GLY A 48 6.11 -0.68 27.52
N VAL A 49 7.27 -0.12 27.25
CA VAL A 49 7.96 -0.11 25.95
C VAL A 49 8.26 -1.53 25.41
N GLN A 50 8.48 -2.50 26.31
CA GLN A 50 8.80 -3.87 25.89
C GLN A 50 7.64 -4.55 25.15
N ASN A 51 6.40 -4.33 25.57
CA ASN A 51 5.23 -4.90 24.90
C ASN A 51 5.03 -4.31 23.52
N GLY A 52 5.20 -2.98 23.37
CA GLY A 52 5.18 -2.30 22.09
C GLY A 52 6.27 -2.81 21.15
N LYS A 53 7.48 -3.02 21.65
CA LYS A 53 8.62 -3.55 20.88
C LYS A 53 8.33 -4.95 20.33
N ILE A 54 7.79 -5.87 21.13
CA ILE A 54 7.47 -7.24 20.68
C ILE A 54 6.38 -7.20 19.62
N LEU A 55 5.31 -6.44 19.85
CA LEU A 55 4.22 -6.27 18.90
C LEU A 55 4.74 -5.74 17.57
N GLN A 56 5.52 -4.66 17.61
CA GLN A 56 6.11 -4.06 16.41
C GLN A 56 7.05 -5.03 15.69
N LEU A 57 7.88 -5.80 16.42
CA LEU A 57 8.77 -6.79 15.82
C LEU A 57 8.00 -7.86 15.04
N VAL A 58 6.93 -8.42 15.65
CA VAL A 58 6.10 -9.45 15.01
C VAL A 58 5.45 -8.92 13.75
N PHE A 59 4.73 -7.78 13.84
CA PHE A 59 4.04 -7.22 12.67
C PHE A 59 5.00 -6.75 11.57
N THR A 60 6.12 -6.12 11.94
CA THR A 60 7.11 -5.68 10.95
C THR A 60 7.76 -6.86 10.26
N SER A 61 8.13 -7.91 11.01
CA SER A 61 8.72 -9.12 10.42
C SER A 61 7.75 -9.83 9.49
N ALA A 62 6.47 -9.95 9.88
CA ALA A 62 5.44 -10.55 9.03
C ALA A 62 5.26 -9.77 7.71
N LYS A 63 5.18 -8.43 7.78
CA LYS A 63 5.06 -7.57 6.60
C LYS A 63 6.28 -7.66 5.69
N LEU A 64 7.49 -7.62 6.26
CA LEU A 64 8.73 -7.74 5.47
C LEU A 64 8.82 -9.10 4.79
N PHE A 65 8.47 -10.18 5.50
CA PHE A 65 8.46 -11.53 4.92
C PHE A 65 7.46 -11.65 3.77
N ALA A 66 6.24 -11.15 3.94
CA ALA A 66 5.22 -11.18 2.91
C ALA A 66 5.61 -10.35 1.69
N LEU A 67 6.16 -9.15 1.90
CA LEU A 67 6.61 -8.29 0.82
C LEU A 67 7.81 -8.92 0.09
N PHE A 68 8.74 -9.52 0.81
CA PHE A 68 9.86 -10.26 0.23
C PHE A 68 9.38 -11.47 -0.60
N ALA A 69 8.43 -12.24 -0.07
CA ALA A 69 7.82 -13.36 -0.81
C ALA A 69 7.12 -12.86 -2.10
N LEU A 70 6.36 -11.77 -2.01
CA LEU A 70 5.72 -11.15 -3.17
C LEU A 70 6.75 -10.69 -4.22
N ILE A 71 7.85 -10.06 -3.80
CA ILE A 71 8.92 -9.63 -4.71
C ILE A 71 9.55 -10.83 -5.40
N VAL A 72 9.98 -11.84 -4.64
CA VAL A 72 10.67 -13.02 -5.20
C VAL A 72 9.76 -13.80 -6.14
N LEU A 73 8.54 -14.12 -5.70
CA LEU A 73 7.59 -14.87 -6.51
C LEU A 73 7.07 -14.03 -7.68
N GLY A 74 6.83 -12.74 -7.44
CA GLY A 74 6.38 -11.81 -8.47
C GLY A 74 7.38 -11.68 -9.62
N LEU A 75 8.66 -11.54 -9.30
CA LEU A 75 9.72 -11.51 -10.33
C LEU A 75 9.88 -12.87 -11.00
N ALA A 76 9.85 -13.98 -10.23
CA ALA A 76 10.00 -15.33 -10.78
C ALA A 76 8.87 -15.72 -11.77
N ILE A 77 7.66 -15.24 -11.54
CA ILE A 77 6.48 -15.47 -12.39
C ILE A 77 6.41 -14.40 -13.48
N GLY A 78 6.46 -13.13 -13.10
CA GLY A 78 6.21 -12.00 -13.98
C GLY A 78 7.23 -11.85 -15.10
N LEU A 79 8.52 -12.15 -14.84
CA LEU A 79 9.55 -12.11 -15.88
C LEU A 79 9.41 -13.21 -16.95
N LYS A 80 8.52 -14.17 -16.75
CA LYS A 80 8.18 -15.19 -17.76
C LYS A 80 6.99 -14.81 -18.63
N THR A 81 6.37 -13.67 -18.34
CA THR A 81 5.22 -13.16 -19.09
C THR A 81 5.65 -11.94 -19.92
N ASP A 82 4.86 -11.62 -20.95
CA ASP A 82 5.12 -10.44 -21.79
C ASP A 82 4.66 -9.13 -21.14
N VAL A 83 3.99 -9.17 -19.98
CA VAL A 83 3.43 -8.00 -19.28
C VAL A 83 4.51 -6.96 -18.97
N PHE A 84 5.68 -7.43 -18.48
CA PHE A 84 6.78 -6.54 -18.18
C PHE A 84 7.27 -5.78 -19.44
N ALA A 85 7.46 -6.49 -20.55
CA ALA A 85 7.87 -5.88 -21.82
C ALA A 85 6.81 -4.88 -22.31
N GLN A 86 5.54 -5.25 -22.31
CA GLN A 86 4.43 -4.36 -22.71
C GLN A 86 4.36 -3.08 -21.88
N ASN A 87 4.59 -3.16 -20.57
CA ASN A 87 4.61 -1.99 -19.71
C ASN A 87 5.77 -1.01 -20.04
N PHE A 88 6.87 -1.51 -20.64
CA PHE A 88 8.02 -0.70 -20.99
C PHE A 88 7.97 -0.17 -22.44
N GLU A 89 7.14 -0.72 -23.31
CA GLU A 89 6.97 -0.20 -24.68
C GLU A 89 6.49 1.25 -24.68
N HIS A 90 5.65 1.63 -23.71
CA HIS A 90 5.03 2.96 -23.58
C HIS A 90 5.43 3.69 -22.28
N MET A 91 6.59 3.37 -21.69
CA MET A 91 6.99 3.90 -20.37
C MET A 91 7.15 5.43 -20.31
N TRP A 92 7.34 6.08 -21.46
CA TRP A 92 7.47 7.53 -21.56
C TRP A 92 6.15 8.24 -21.90
N ASP A 93 5.09 7.47 -22.15
CA ASP A 93 3.78 8.01 -22.45
C ASP A 93 3.03 8.27 -21.14
N ALA A 94 2.82 9.53 -20.83
CA ALA A 94 2.09 9.92 -19.63
C ALA A 94 0.64 10.25 -19.98
N TYR A 95 -0.30 9.69 -19.24
CA TYR A 95 -1.73 9.84 -19.43
C TYR A 95 -2.43 10.27 -18.14
N LYS A 96 -3.54 10.97 -18.29
CA LYS A 96 -4.48 11.27 -17.22
C LYS A 96 -5.84 10.69 -17.57
N THR A 97 -6.44 9.97 -16.65
CA THR A 97 -7.83 9.51 -16.76
C THR A 97 -8.77 10.61 -16.27
N VAL A 98 -9.74 10.98 -17.08
CA VAL A 98 -10.76 11.98 -16.75
C VAL A 98 -12.12 11.32 -16.90
N GLU A 99 -12.96 11.44 -15.88
CA GLU A 99 -14.35 11.01 -15.95
C GLU A 99 -15.19 12.08 -16.63
N LEU A 100 -15.81 11.72 -17.75
CA LEU A 100 -16.74 12.56 -18.47
C LEU A 100 -18.08 12.66 -17.74
N PRO A 101 -18.88 13.72 -17.98
CA PRO A 101 -20.23 13.84 -17.43
C PRO A 101 -21.16 12.67 -17.78
N SER A 102 -20.83 11.90 -18.80
CA SER A 102 -21.50 10.66 -19.21
C SER A 102 -21.16 9.45 -18.36
N GLY A 103 -20.21 9.56 -17.40
CA GLY A 103 -19.68 8.45 -16.62
C GLY A 103 -18.62 7.61 -17.36
N GLN A 104 -18.28 7.98 -18.58
CA GLN A 104 -17.21 7.32 -19.34
C GLN A 104 -15.83 7.88 -18.95
N LEU A 105 -14.83 7.00 -18.93
CA LEU A 105 -13.45 7.38 -18.66
C LEU A 105 -12.73 7.67 -19.98
N GLU A 106 -12.14 8.86 -20.09
CA GLU A 106 -11.31 9.26 -21.21
C GLU A 106 -9.84 9.31 -20.77
N ILE A 107 -8.96 8.75 -21.58
CA ILE A 107 -7.51 8.77 -21.36
C ILE A 107 -6.93 9.90 -22.22
N ILE A 108 -6.44 10.95 -21.55
CA ILE A 108 -5.86 12.13 -22.19
C ILE A 108 -4.34 12.11 -22.01
N PRO A 109 -3.56 12.24 -23.11
CA PRO A 109 -2.11 12.33 -23.01
C PRO A 109 -1.67 13.60 -22.28
N LEU A 110 -0.71 13.47 -21.37
CA LEU A 110 -0.13 14.58 -20.63
C LEU A 110 1.17 15.04 -21.28
N THR A 111 1.24 16.32 -21.64
CA THR A 111 2.42 16.93 -22.24
C THR A 111 2.74 18.28 -21.59
N GLY A 112 3.99 18.75 -21.72
CA GLY A 112 4.40 20.07 -21.28
C GLY A 112 4.13 20.36 -19.80
N PHE A 113 3.49 21.47 -19.51
CA PHE A 113 3.21 21.93 -18.14
C PHE A 113 2.27 21.00 -17.35
N ALA A 114 1.32 20.35 -18.01
CA ALA A 114 0.40 19.40 -17.40
C ALA A 114 1.14 18.16 -16.90
N LEU A 115 2.14 17.67 -17.64
CA LEU A 115 3.01 16.58 -17.21
C LEU A 115 3.83 16.96 -15.96
N MET A 116 4.41 18.18 -15.95
CA MET A 116 5.16 18.66 -14.78
C MET A 116 4.27 18.75 -13.53
N GLY A 117 3.04 19.23 -13.70
CA GLY A 117 2.06 19.28 -12.60
C GLY A 117 1.70 17.90 -12.07
N ALA A 118 1.48 16.93 -12.95
CA ALA A 118 1.18 15.55 -12.58
C ALA A 118 2.36 14.87 -11.87
N LEU A 119 3.59 15.07 -12.35
CA LEU A 119 4.81 14.60 -11.67
C LEU A 119 4.94 15.20 -10.28
N GLY A 120 4.68 16.50 -10.12
CA GLY A 120 4.68 17.16 -8.82
C GLY A 120 3.65 16.56 -7.85
N ALA A 121 2.44 16.29 -8.33
CA ALA A 121 1.38 15.67 -7.52
C ALA A 121 1.73 14.24 -7.06
N THR A 122 2.34 13.43 -7.93
CA THR A 122 2.78 12.07 -7.57
C THR A 122 3.93 12.06 -6.57
N ILE A 123 4.86 13.02 -6.66
CA ILE A 123 5.95 13.19 -5.69
C ILE A 123 5.40 13.47 -4.28
N ILE A 124 4.35 14.29 -4.15
CA ILE A 124 3.73 14.59 -2.85
C ILE A 124 3.25 13.31 -2.16
N ASN A 125 2.57 12.42 -2.88
CA ASN A 125 2.11 11.14 -2.33
C ASN A 125 3.28 10.23 -1.90
N SER A 126 4.37 10.21 -2.67
CA SER A 126 5.57 9.45 -2.35
C SER A 126 6.29 10.00 -1.12
N LEU A 127 6.38 11.31 -0.97
CA LEU A 127 6.95 11.97 0.21
C LEU A 127 6.13 11.68 1.47
N PHE A 128 4.81 11.71 1.36
CA PHE A 128 3.93 11.39 2.49
C PHE A 128 4.13 9.95 3.01
N SER A 129 4.35 8.99 2.12
CA SER A 129 4.63 7.60 2.51
C SER A 129 5.97 7.43 3.22
N SER A 130 6.90 8.37 3.05
CA SER A 130 8.25 8.34 3.60
C SER A 130 8.43 9.21 4.85
N ASP A 131 7.39 9.88 5.34
CA ASP A 131 7.51 10.93 6.38
C ASP A 131 7.86 10.39 7.78
N ALA A 132 7.55 9.15 8.10
CA ALA A 132 7.68 8.63 9.46
C ALA A 132 9.13 8.33 9.93
N TRP A 133 10.15 8.55 9.11
CA TRP A 133 11.55 8.24 9.45
C TRP A 133 12.07 9.02 10.65
N ASN A 134 11.58 10.24 10.89
CA ASN A 134 12.00 11.09 11.98
C ASN A 134 11.45 10.67 13.36
N ASN A 135 10.43 9.79 13.41
CA ASN A 135 9.80 9.36 14.66
C ASN A 135 10.79 8.66 15.61
N VAL A 136 11.87 8.06 15.09
CA VAL A 136 12.92 7.46 15.92
C VAL A 136 13.60 8.46 16.84
N THR A 137 13.59 9.76 16.50
CA THR A 137 14.21 10.80 17.32
C THR A 137 13.43 11.05 18.61
N PHE A 138 12.11 10.80 18.63
CA PHE A 138 11.27 10.99 19.82
C PHE A 138 11.58 9.99 20.94
N ILE A 139 12.12 8.83 20.59
CA ILE A 139 12.51 7.80 21.56
C ILE A 139 14.02 7.78 21.84
N ALA A 140 14.74 8.83 21.44
CA ALA A 140 16.20 8.91 21.53
C ALA A 140 16.72 8.70 22.97
N GLY A 141 15.96 9.12 23.99
CA GLY A 141 16.30 8.96 25.41
C GLY A 141 16.29 7.51 25.89
N GLU A 142 15.61 6.59 25.19
CA GLU A 142 15.50 5.18 25.51
C GLU A 142 16.49 4.30 24.72
N ILE A 143 17.20 4.91 23.76
CA ILE A 143 18.14 4.21 22.89
C ILE A 143 19.53 4.18 23.53
N LYS A 144 20.11 2.99 23.64
CA LYS A 144 21.50 2.84 24.06
C LYS A 144 22.44 3.47 23.02
N ASP A 145 23.37 4.31 23.47
CA ASP A 145 24.33 5.05 22.62
C ASP A 145 23.65 5.80 21.46
N PRO A 146 22.71 6.73 21.74
CA PRO A 146 21.86 7.31 20.71
C PRO A 146 22.64 8.04 19.62
N LYS A 147 23.75 8.72 19.96
CA LYS A 147 24.62 9.42 19.00
C LYS A 147 25.19 8.51 17.90
N LYS A 148 25.37 7.24 18.19
CA LYS A 148 25.91 6.23 17.24
C LYS A 148 24.79 5.43 16.59
N ASN A 149 23.79 5.02 17.36
CA ASN A 149 22.79 4.07 16.89
C ASN A 149 21.66 4.73 16.09
N ILE A 150 21.25 5.95 16.40
CA ILE A 150 20.21 6.67 15.65
C ILE A 150 20.64 6.90 14.19
N PRO A 151 21.80 7.53 13.90
CA PRO A 151 22.23 7.74 12.52
C PRO A 151 22.35 6.43 11.71
N LYS A 152 22.87 5.36 12.35
CA LYS A 152 22.98 4.05 11.69
C LYS A 152 21.62 3.45 11.39
N SER A 153 20.70 3.48 12.35
CA SER A 153 19.34 2.95 12.18
C SER A 153 18.58 3.70 11.09
N LEU A 154 18.72 5.03 11.04
CA LEU A 154 18.13 5.86 10.00
C LEU A 154 18.70 5.52 8.63
N PHE A 155 20.03 5.47 8.50
CA PHE A 155 20.66 5.18 7.22
C PHE A 155 20.29 3.80 6.69
N PHE A 156 20.49 2.75 7.49
CA PHE A 156 20.18 1.39 7.05
C PHE A 156 18.68 1.16 6.91
N GLY A 157 17.86 1.72 7.80
CA GLY A 157 16.41 1.60 7.73
C GLY A 157 15.85 2.23 6.45
N THR A 158 16.22 3.45 6.14
CA THR A 158 15.79 4.12 4.90
C THR A 158 16.32 3.43 3.66
N LEU A 159 17.57 2.98 3.65
CA LEU A 159 18.16 2.25 2.53
C LEU A 159 17.40 0.94 2.25
N ILE A 160 17.16 0.14 3.28
CA ILE A 160 16.43 -1.14 3.16
C ILE A 160 15.03 -0.89 2.63
N VAL A 161 14.30 0.07 3.19
CA VAL A 161 12.93 0.39 2.76
C VAL A 161 12.91 0.87 1.32
N THR A 162 13.86 1.73 0.93
CA THR A 162 13.95 2.22 -0.46
C THR A 162 14.20 1.07 -1.44
N VAL A 163 15.15 0.18 -1.13
CA VAL A 163 15.43 -0.99 -1.98
C VAL A 163 14.21 -1.90 -2.10
N ILE A 164 13.53 -2.18 -0.98
CA ILE A 164 12.31 -3.00 -0.98
C ILE A 164 11.22 -2.35 -1.81
N TYR A 165 11.00 -1.03 -1.71
CA TYR A 165 10.00 -0.33 -2.49
C TYR A 165 10.29 -0.37 -3.99
N VAL A 166 11.55 -0.15 -4.39
CA VAL A 166 11.96 -0.26 -5.80
C VAL A 166 11.69 -1.67 -6.32
N LEU A 167 12.14 -2.70 -5.59
CA LEU A 167 11.93 -4.10 -5.99
C LEU A 167 10.44 -4.48 -6.03
N ALA A 168 9.64 -4.01 -5.08
CA ALA A 168 8.19 -4.26 -5.07
C ALA A 168 7.50 -3.62 -6.28
N ASN A 169 7.87 -2.38 -6.65
CA ASN A 169 7.33 -1.74 -7.84
C ASN A 169 7.74 -2.48 -9.13
N ILE A 170 8.98 -2.95 -9.22
CA ILE A 170 9.41 -3.78 -10.36
C ILE A 170 8.59 -5.09 -10.41
N ALA A 171 8.34 -5.72 -9.26
CA ALA A 171 7.50 -6.91 -9.20
C ALA A 171 6.05 -6.63 -9.62
N TYR A 172 5.47 -5.49 -9.22
CA TYR A 172 4.14 -5.08 -9.67
C TYR A 172 4.08 -4.89 -11.19
N LEU A 173 5.06 -4.20 -11.75
CA LEU A 173 5.18 -3.99 -13.20
C LEU A 173 5.42 -5.31 -13.98
N ALA A 174 6.00 -6.31 -13.34
CA ALA A 174 6.17 -7.63 -13.94
C ALA A 174 4.88 -8.46 -13.93
N LEU A 175 4.00 -8.24 -12.95
CA LEU A 175 2.79 -9.04 -12.75
C LEU A 175 1.54 -8.43 -13.35
N LEU A 176 1.42 -7.10 -13.38
CA LEU A 176 0.21 -6.38 -13.72
C LEU A 176 0.47 -5.37 -14.85
N PRO A 177 -0.43 -5.26 -15.83
CA PRO A 177 -0.38 -4.17 -16.78
C PRO A 177 -0.60 -2.84 -16.04
N VAL A 178 0.12 -1.79 -16.45
CA VAL A 178 -0.08 -0.44 -15.90
C VAL A 178 -1.48 0.07 -16.26
N GLN A 179 -1.84 -0.07 -17.53
CA GLN A 179 -3.17 0.23 -18.01
C GLN A 179 -4.04 -1.03 -17.93
N GLY A 180 -5.30 -0.84 -17.64
CA GLY A 180 -6.28 -1.90 -17.59
C GLY A 180 -7.66 -1.35 -17.96
N SER A 181 -8.71 -2.08 -17.63
CA SER A 181 -10.09 -1.66 -17.87
C SER A 181 -10.82 -1.45 -16.54
N PRO A 182 -11.60 -0.36 -16.39
CA PRO A 182 -12.47 -0.17 -15.22
C PRO A 182 -13.52 -1.28 -15.09
N ASP A 183 -13.93 -1.88 -16.22
CA ASP A 183 -14.90 -2.98 -16.29
C ASP A 183 -14.24 -4.36 -16.25
N GLY A 184 -12.95 -4.43 -15.92
CA GLY A 184 -12.19 -5.67 -15.82
C GLY A 184 -12.79 -6.63 -14.80
N LEU A 185 -12.99 -7.89 -15.18
CA LEU A 185 -13.65 -8.90 -14.34
C LEU A 185 -12.75 -9.43 -13.22
N ASN A 186 -11.46 -9.28 -13.36
CA ASN A 186 -10.47 -9.73 -12.38
C ASN A 186 -9.36 -8.67 -12.18
N PRO A 187 -8.53 -8.78 -11.13
CA PRO A 187 -7.47 -7.81 -10.86
C PRO A 187 -6.42 -7.66 -11.97
N ILE A 188 -6.24 -8.66 -12.84
CA ILE A 188 -5.30 -8.58 -13.97
C ILE A 188 -5.88 -7.68 -15.06
N ASP A 189 -7.16 -7.86 -15.39
CA ASP A 189 -7.85 -7.05 -16.41
C ASP A 189 -8.00 -5.59 -15.97
N GLN A 190 -8.17 -5.35 -14.66
CA GLN A 190 -8.21 -4.00 -14.08
C GLN A 190 -6.84 -3.32 -14.12
N GLY A 191 -5.76 -4.09 -14.11
CA GLY A 191 -4.42 -3.55 -14.08
C GLY A 191 -4.09 -2.76 -12.80
N MET A 192 -3.00 -1.99 -12.86
CA MET A 192 -2.61 -1.14 -11.71
C MET A 192 -3.50 0.09 -11.59
N LEU A 193 -3.93 0.67 -12.71
CA LEU A 193 -4.68 1.93 -12.76
C LEU A 193 -6.08 1.81 -12.14
N PHE A 194 -6.74 0.66 -12.31
CA PHE A 194 -8.09 0.42 -11.81
C PHE A 194 -8.12 -0.63 -10.70
N ALA A 195 -6.99 -0.84 -10.02
CA ALA A 195 -6.91 -1.78 -8.90
C ALA A 195 -7.96 -1.42 -7.83
N SER A 196 -8.78 -2.39 -7.45
CA SER A 196 -9.89 -2.20 -6.50
C SER A 196 -9.44 -1.54 -5.19
N ASN A 197 -9.98 -0.36 -4.88
CA ASN A 197 -9.65 0.47 -3.71
C ASN A 197 -8.14 0.82 -3.63
N ASP A 198 -7.47 1.04 -4.75
CA ASP A 198 -6.04 1.38 -4.88
C ASP A 198 -5.09 0.32 -4.25
N ARG A 199 -5.53 -0.94 -4.18
CA ARG A 199 -4.77 -2.04 -3.54
C ARG A 199 -3.95 -2.84 -4.55
N VAL A 200 -2.98 -2.20 -5.20
CA VAL A 200 -2.10 -2.82 -6.20
C VAL A 200 -1.38 -4.06 -5.65
N GLY A 201 -0.93 -4.03 -4.39
CA GLY A 201 -0.29 -5.19 -3.75
C GLY A 201 -1.21 -6.41 -3.63
N ALA A 202 -2.51 -6.20 -3.37
CA ALA A 202 -3.49 -7.29 -3.34
C ALA A 202 -3.75 -7.84 -4.76
N SER A 203 -3.81 -6.97 -5.77
CA SER A 203 -3.92 -7.38 -7.17
C SER A 203 -2.70 -8.19 -7.63
N ALA A 204 -1.49 -7.78 -7.25
CA ALA A 204 -0.27 -8.53 -7.54
C ALA A 204 -0.24 -9.90 -6.84
N ALA A 205 -0.68 -9.95 -5.58
CA ALA A 205 -0.80 -11.21 -4.85
C ALA A 205 -1.86 -12.15 -5.46
N TYR A 206 -2.92 -11.60 -6.04
CA TYR A 206 -3.91 -12.38 -6.79
C TYR A 206 -3.28 -13.09 -7.99
N VAL A 207 -2.40 -12.43 -8.74
CA VAL A 207 -1.69 -13.05 -9.87
C VAL A 207 -0.88 -14.27 -9.43
N ILE A 208 -0.32 -14.23 -8.20
CA ILE A 208 0.54 -15.30 -7.68
C ILE A 208 -0.28 -16.43 -7.06
N PHE A 209 -1.31 -16.11 -6.28
CA PHE A 209 -2.02 -17.04 -5.39
C PHE A 209 -3.54 -17.10 -5.63
N GLY A 210 -4.07 -16.39 -6.65
CA GLY A 210 -5.51 -16.26 -6.84
C GLY A 210 -6.19 -15.53 -5.69
N ASP A 211 -7.43 -15.90 -5.38
CA ASP A 211 -8.22 -15.26 -4.29
C ASP A 211 -7.55 -15.37 -2.91
N ALA A 212 -6.79 -16.43 -2.68
CA ALA A 212 -6.02 -16.59 -1.45
C ALA A 212 -4.98 -15.46 -1.27
N GLY A 213 -4.43 -14.92 -2.36
CA GLY A 213 -3.49 -13.79 -2.34
C GLY A 213 -4.12 -12.52 -1.80
N ILE A 214 -5.36 -12.22 -2.17
CA ILE A 214 -6.10 -11.06 -1.67
C ILE A 214 -6.31 -11.18 -0.14
N LEU A 215 -6.72 -12.37 0.32
CA LEU A 215 -6.93 -12.63 1.75
C LEU A 215 -5.63 -12.56 2.55
N LEU A 216 -4.53 -13.11 2.02
CA LEU A 216 -3.20 -13.03 2.65
C LEU A 216 -2.75 -11.57 2.80
N MET A 217 -2.90 -10.76 1.76
CA MET A 217 -2.54 -9.34 1.81
C MET A 217 -3.47 -8.53 2.72
N ALA A 218 -4.71 -8.94 2.89
CA ALA A 218 -5.65 -8.29 3.81
C ALA A 218 -5.34 -8.61 5.28
N GLY A 219 -4.72 -9.78 5.57
CA GLY A 219 -4.36 -10.22 6.91
C GLY A 219 -3.02 -9.67 7.44
N LEU A 220 -2.23 -9.04 6.56
CA LEU A 220 -0.90 -8.50 6.86
C LEU A 220 -0.93 -6.99 7.12
#